data_f8e20e6acaf5c1b771207ead54d1f0cd
#
_entry.id   f8e20e6acaf5c1b771207ead54d1f0cd
#
_cell.length_a   1.000
_cell.length_b   1.000
_cell.length_c   1.000
_cell.angle_alpha   90.00
_cell.angle_beta   90.00
_cell.angle_gamma   90.00
#
_symmetry.space_group_name_H-M   'P 1'
#
loop_
_entity.id
_entity.type
_entity.pdbx_description
1 polymer ?
#
loop_
_entity_poly.entity_id
_entity_poly.type
_entity_poly.pdbx_seq_one_letter_code
_entity_poly.pdbx_strand_id
1 'polypeptide(L)'
;MTDMPPWEPPFNGDEAAALFGALDRQRTTVRWKCADLDTAGLSATTGRSRLTLGGLLKHLAVQEDYCFQVKILGVPMPAPWDLTVWETEGDDWEFDSAAADAPDELYSLWDSAVARSRAAVAEITERGGLSSAAAISLPDGSPVNVRRMVMDLVEEYGRHTGHADILREAVDGRVGEDPPWPVSD
;
A
#
# COMPACT_ATOMS: atom_id res chain seq x y z
N MET A 1 -14.23 10.03 26.76
CA MET A 1 -13.83 9.07 25.70
C MET A 1 -12.88 9.87 24.81
N THR A 2 -11.60 9.57 24.83
CA THR A 2 -10.64 10.18 23.91
C THR A 2 -11.10 9.86 22.48
N ASP A 3 -11.34 10.92 21.72
CA ASP A 3 -11.68 10.80 20.30
C ASP A 3 -10.46 10.18 19.59
N MET A 4 -10.59 8.92 19.17
CA MET A 4 -9.49 8.20 18.52
C MET A 4 -9.43 8.57 17.04
N PRO A 5 -8.24 8.67 16.46
CA PRO A 5 -8.11 8.90 15.04
C PRO A 5 -8.86 7.83 14.22
N PRO A 6 -9.49 8.20 13.09
CA PRO A 6 -10.29 7.26 12.31
C PRO A 6 -9.48 6.13 11.68
N TRP A 7 -8.16 6.26 11.61
CA TRP A 7 -7.24 5.24 11.09
C TRP A 7 -6.68 4.32 12.18
N GLU A 8 -6.93 4.62 13.46
CA GLU A 8 -6.42 3.77 14.54
C GLU A 8 -7.18 2.43 14.57
N PRO A 9 -6.50 1.28 14.47
CA PRO A 9 -7.14 -0.03 14.59
C PRO A 9 -7.80 -0.20 15.95
N PRO A 10 -8.90 -0.95 16.06
CA PRO A 10 -9.54 -1.18 17.35
C PRO A 10 -8.61 -1.98 18.28
N PHE A 11 -8.42 -1.50 19.52
CA PHE A 11 -7.55 -2.14 20.53
C PHE A 11 -8.02 -3.53 20.97
N ASN A 12 -9.29 -3.86 20.80
CA ASN A 12 -9.92 -5.12 21.21
C ASN A 12 -10.82 -5.72 20.13
N GLY A 13 -10.55 -5.39 18.86
CA GLY A 13 -11.23 -5.97 17.71
C GLY A 13 -10.87 -7.44 17.52
N ASP A 14 -11.60 -8.11 16.63
CA ASP A 14 -11.23 -9.43 16.17
C ASP A 14 -9.97 -9.37 15.26
N GLU A 15 -9.48 -10.53 14.86
CA GLU A 15 -8.27 -10.63 14.01
C GLU A 15 -8.41 -9.88 12.69
N ALA A 16 -9.58 -9.94 12.05
CA ALA A 16 -9.83 -9.25 10.78
C ALA A 16 -9.81 -7.73 10.96
N ALA A 17 -10.49 -7.23 11.98
CA ALA A 17 -10.51 -5.81 12.32
C ALA A 17 -9.09 -5.28 12.65
N ALA A 18 -8.30 -6.07 13.39
CA ALA A 18 -6.93 -5.70 13.73
C ALA A 18 -6.02 -5.67 12.49
N LEU A 19 -6.09 -6.70 11.64
CA LEU A 19 -5.19 -6.84 10.49
C LEU A 19 -5.52 -5.84 9.36
N PHE A 20 -6.79 -5.72 8.99
CA PHE A 20 -7.21 -4.72 7.99
C PHE A 20 -7.07 -3.30 8.52
N GLY A 21 -7.30 -3.08 9.81
CA GLY A 21 -7.07 -1.80 10.46
C GLY A 21 -5.59 -1.40 10.45
N ALA A 22 -4.68 -2.34 10.73
CA ALA A 22 -3.24 -2.10 10.62
C ALA A 22 -2.83 -1.71 9.19
N LEU A 23 -3.38 -2.39 8.17
CA LEU A 23 -3.15 -2.04 6.78
C LEU A 23 -3.67 -0.62 6.45
N ASP A 24 -4.87 -0.28 6.92
CA ASP A 24 -5.46 1.05 6.68
C ASP A 24 -4.70 2.18 7.38
N ARG A 25 -4.13 1.92 8.57
CA ARG A 25 -3.22 2.87 9.23
C ARG A 25 -1.98 3.11 8.37
N GLN A 26 -1.33 2.05 7.89
CA GLN A 26 -0.16 2.18 7.01
C GLN A 26 -0.48 2.96 5.72
N ARG A 27 -1.62 2.67 5.10
CA ARG A 27 -2.12 3.42 3.92
C ARG A 27 -2.27 4.91 4.22
N THR A 28 -2.86 5.23 5.37
CA THR A 28 -3.05 6.62 5.80
C THR A 28 -1.72 7.33 6.00
N THR A 29 -0.75 6.68 6.63
CA THR A 29 0.57 7.25 6.86
C THR A 29 1.33 7.46 5.55
N VAL A 30 1.38 6.47 4.65
CA VAL A 30 2.03 6.61 3.34
C VAL A 30 1.40 7.75 2.54
N ARG A 31 0.06 7.80 2.48
CA ARG A 31 -0.66 8.84 1.74
C ARG A 31 -0.35 10.24 2.28
N TRP A 32 -0.27 10.37 3.60
CA TRP A 32 0.11 11.63 4.25
C TRP A 32 1.58 11.99 4.00
N LYS A 33 2.49 11.03 4.06
CA LYS A 33 3.92 11.26 3.77
C LYS A 33 4.16 11.71 2.32
N CYS A 34 3.34 11.28 1.40
CA CYS A 34 3.43 11.68 -0.01
C CYS A 34 2.59 12.93 -0.34
N ALA A 35 1.71 13.41 0.56
CA ALA A 35 0.76 14.49 0.26
C ALA A 35 1.45 15.84 0.00
N ASP A 36 0.77 16.68 -0.79
CA ASP A 36 1.11 18.09 -1.02
C ASP A 36 2.50 18.32 -1.66
N LEU A 37 2.98 17.35 -2.44
CA LEU A 37 4.25 17.46 -3.15
C LEU A 37 4.01 17.63 -4.66
N ASP A 38 4.85 18.46 -5.24
CA ASP A 38 4.98 18.58 -6.70
C ASP A 38 5.88 17.47 -7.28
N THR A 39 6.09 17.49 -8.59
CA THR A 39 6.94 16.52 -9.29
C THR A 39 8.36 16.50 -8.71
N ALA A 40 8.92 17.64 -8.33
CA ALA A 40 10.27 17.71 -7.78
C ALA A 40 10.34 17.03 -6.40
N GLY A 41 9.36 17.28 -5.54
CA GLY A 41 9.27 16.64 -4.22
C GLY A 41 9.03 15.14 -4.31
N LEU A 42 8.13 14.68 -5.21
CA LEU A 42 7.87 13.26 -5.42
C LEU A 42 9.04 12.50 -6.05
N SER A 43 9.90 13.17 -6.82
CA SER A 43 11.07 12.57 -7.47
C SER A 43 12.38 12.75 -6.70
N ALA A 44 12.35 13.42 -5.54
CA ALA A 44 13.54 13.64 -4.73
C ALA A 44 14.08 12.33 -4.15
N THR A 45 15.41 12.19 -4.16
CA THR A 45 16.13 11.06 -3.56
C THR A 45 16.94 11.51 -2.34
N THR A 46 17.35 10.59 -1.48
CA THR A 46 18.24 10.90 -0.36
C THR A 46 19.43 9.94 -0.29
N GLY A 47 20.60 10.49 0.00
CA GLY A 47 21.83 9.72 0.09
C GLY A 47 22.17 8.98 -1.20
N ARG A 48 22.32 7.66 -1.13
CA ARG A 48 22.59 6.78 -2.26
C ARG A 48 21.35 5.99 -2.72
N SER A 49 20.23 6.18 -2.05
CA SER A 49 18.99 5.49 -2.40
C SER A 49 18.46 6.00 -3.74
N ARG A 50 17.89 5.07 -4.53
CA ARG A 50 17.13 5.41 -5.75
C ARG A 50 15.63 5.55 -5.46
N LEU A 51 15.20 5.23 -4.23
CA LEU A 51 13.81 5.35 -3.84
C LEU A 51 13.36 6.81 -3.83
N THR A 52 12.14 7.03 -4.27
CA THR A 52 11.45 8.32 -4.27
C THR A 52 10.03 8.14 -3.72
N LEU A 53 9.41 9.20 -3.22
CA LEU A 53 8.03 9.13 -2.74
C LEU A 53 7.05 8.79 -3.87
N GLY A 54 7.28 9.30 -5.08
CA GLY A 54 6.48 8.94 -6.26
C GLY A 54 6.64 7.46 -6.63
N GLY A 55 7.87 6.93 -6.59
CA GLY A 55 8.13 5.51 -6.81
C GLY A 55 7.43 4.63 -5.78
N LEU A 56 7.42 5.02 -4.51
CA LEU A 56 6.70 4.30 -3.45
C LEU A 56 5.19 4.30 -3.68
N LEU A 57 4.59 5.40 -4.11
CA LEU A 57 3.15 5.45 -4.46
C LEU A 57 2.82 4.47 -5.58
N LYS A 58 3.60 4.49 -6.66
CA LYS A 58 3.38 3.61 -7.82
C LYS A 58 3.58 2.14 -7.45
N HIS A 59 4.67 1.82 -6.77
CA HIS A 59 4.97 0.48 -6.28
C HIS A 59 3.86 -0.06 -5.38
N LEU A 60 3.45 0.69 -4.36
CA LEU A 60 2.40 0.25 -3.44
C LEU A 60 1.04 0.13 -4.12
N ALA A 61 0.74 0.94 -5.15
CA ALA A 61 -0.47 0.77 -5.95
C ALA A 61 -0.45 -0.58 -6.71
N VAL A 62 0.68 -0.95 -7.29
CA VAL A 62 0.88 -2.27 -7.93
C VAL A 62 0.72 -3.39 -6.90
N GLN A 63 1.33 -3.26 -5.72
CA GLN A 63 1.26 -4.29 -4.67
C GLN A 63 -0.17 -4.48 -4.13
N GLU A 64 -0.96 -3.42 -4.02
CA GLU A 64 -2.39 -3.49 -3.66
C GLU A 64 -3.16 -4.35 -4.65
N ASP A 65 -3.10 -3.98 -5.93
CA ASP A 65 -3.83 -4.69 -6.97
C ASP A 65 -3.33 -6.12 -7.16
N TYR A 66 -2.02 -6.33 -7.14
CA TYR A 66 -1.45 -7.66 -7.28
C TYR A 66 -1.83 -8.57 -6.11
N CYS A 67 -1.80 -8.05 -4.87
CA CYS A 67 -2.19 -8.80 -3.70
C CYS A 67 -3.68 -9.15 -3.72
N PHE A 68 -4.56 -8.17 -3.83
CA PHE A 68 -6.00 -8.40 -3.68
C PHE A 68 -6.65 -8.97 -4.92
N GLN A 69 -6.35 -8.44 -6.11
CA GLN A 69 -7.00 -8.89 -7.33
C GLN A 69 -6.40 -10.21 -7.83
N VAL A 70 -5.08 -10.27 -7.96
CA VAL A 70 -4.44 -11.45 -8.56
C VAL A 70 -4.25 -12.58 -7.55
N LYS A 71 -3.53 -12.32 -6.46
CA LYS A 71 -3.17 -13.40 -5.51
C LYS A 71 -4.38 -13.90 -4.71
N ILE A 72 -5.25 -13.02 -4.23
CA ILE A 72 -6.37 -13.39 -3.36
C ILE A 72 -7.59 -13.78 -4.17
N LEU A 73 -8.07 -12.91 -5.07
CA LEU A 73 -9.32 -13.14 -5.81
C LEU A 73 -9.16 -13.97 -7.08
N GLY A 74 -7.96 -14.05 -7.66
CA GLY A 74 -7.68 -14.79 -8.88
C GLY A 74 -8.22 -14.13 -10.14
N VAL A 75 -8.43 -12.81 -10.10
CA VAL A 75 -8.85 -12.04 -11.27
C VAL A 75 -7.62 -11.42 -11.95
N PRO A 76 -7.72 -11.07 -13.25
CA PRO A 76 -6.62 -10.41 -13.94
C PRO A 76 -6.20 -9.10 -13.28
N MET A 77 -4.92 -8.75 -13.43
CA MET A 77 -4.41 -7.46 -13.00
C MET A 77 -5.22 -6.34 -13.65
N PRO A 78 -5.77 -5.38 -12.87
CA PRO A 78 -6.58 -4.31 -13.45
C PRO A 78 -5.73 -3.30 -14.23
N ALA A 79 -6.37 -2.60 -15.17
CA ALA A 79 -5.73 -1.46 -15.82
C ALA A 79 -5.36 -0.38 -14.78
N PRO A 80 -4.27 0.37 -14.98
CA PRO A 80 -3.47 0.40 -16.21
C PRO A 80 -2.29 -0.60 -16.24
N TRP A 81 -2.21 -1.53 -15.30
CA TRP A 81 -1.05 -2.41 -15.15
C TRP A 81 -0.97 -3.45 -16.27
N ASP A 82 0.21 -3.61 -16.81
CA ASP A 82 0.59 -4.69 -17.72
C ASP A 82 1.74 -5.48 -17.09
N LEU A 83 1.45 -6.70 -16.66
CA LEU A 83 2.45 -7.55 -15.99
C LEU A 83 3.64 -7.94 -16.88
N THR A 84 3.49 -7.84 -18.20
CA THR A 84 4.61 -8.11 -19.14
C THR A 84 5.71 -7.06 -19.06
N VAL A 85 5.43 -5.90 -18.47
CA VAL A 85 6.42 -4.84 -18.26
C VAL A 85 7.57 -5.31 -17.36
N TRP A 86 7.30 -6.12 -16.34
CA TRP A 86 8.37 -6.69 -15.49
C TRP A 86 9.32 -7.59 -16.26
N GLU A 87 8.83 -8.29 -17.31
CA GLU A 87 9.68 -9.14 -18.15
C GLU A 87 10.62 -8.32 -19.06
N THR A 88 10.20 -7.11 -19.43
CA THR A 88 10.91 -6.25 -20.37
C THR A 88 11.74 -5.15 -19.72
N GLU A 89 11.21 -4.54 -18.66
CA GLU A 89 11.82 -3.37 -17.99
C GLU A 89 12.51 -3.73 -16.66
N GLY A 90 12.27 -4.94 -16.13
CA GLY A 90 12.83 -5.43 -14.87
C GLY A 90 11.96 -5.17 -13.65
N ASP A 91 12.40 -5.72 -12.50
CA ASP A 91 11.62 -5.76 -11.27
C ASP A 91 11.42 -4.38 -10.61
N ASP A 92 12.21 -3.38 -10.96
CA ASP A 92 12.17 -2.03 -10.37
C ASP A 92 11.45 -1.00 -11.27
N TRP A 93 10.78 -1.44 -12.37
CA TRP A 93 10.19 -0.55 -13.38
C TRP A 93 9.20 0.48 -12.80
N GLU A 94 8.42 0.11 -11.77
CA GLU A 94 7.49 1.03 -11.12
C GLU A 94 8.19 2.18 -10.41
N PHE A 95 9.36 1.93 -9.81
CA PHE A 95 10.18 2.97 -9.21
C PHE A 95 10.84 3.86 -10.27
N ASP A 96 11.40 3.25 -11.31
CA ASP A 96 12.16 3.96 -12.36
C ASP A 96 11.22 4.79 -13.25
N SER A 97 10.01 4.32 -13.52
CA SER A 97 9.05 5.01 -14.39
C SER A 97 8.24 6.10 -13.68
N ALA A 98 8.16 6.08 -12.34
CA ALA A 98 7.33 7.03 -11.58
C ALA A 98 7.72 8.50 -11.78
N ALA A 99 8.97 8.80 -12.12
CA ALA A 99 9.42 10.16 -12.37
C ALA A 99 8.82 10.79 -13.64
N ALA A 100 8.26 9.96 -14.54
CA ALA A 100 7.59 10.42 -15.76
C ALA A 100 6.09 10.68 -15.55
N ASP A 101 5.52 10.21 -14.44
CA ASP A 101 4.11 10.38 -14.14
C ASP A 101 3.85 11.72 -13.43
N ALA A 102 2.71 12.35 -13.73
CA ALA A 102 2.30 13.54 -13.02
C ALA A 102 1.87 13.21 -11.56
N PRO A 103 2.04 14.14 -10.59
CA PRO A 103 1.63 13.90 -9.22
C PRO A 103 0.18 13.39 -9.06
N ASP A 104 -0.76 14.01 -9.76
CA ASP A 104 -2.18 13.61 -9.72
C ASP A 104 -2.40 12.20 -10.29
N GLU A 105 -1.61 11.76 -11.25
CA GLU A 105 -1.65 10.40 -11.77
C GLU A 105 -1.18 9.40 -10.73
N LEU A 106 -0.04 9.66 -10.06
CA LEU A 106 0.49 8.81 -9.00
C LEU A 106 -0.50 8.67 -7.84
N TYR A 107 -1.11 9.77 -7.41
CA TYR A 107 -2.14 9.72 -6.37
C TYR A 107 -3.36 8.94 -6.83
N SER A 108 -3.83 9.15 -8.05
CA SER A 108 -5.01 8.45 -8.59
C SER A 108 -4.78 6.96 -8.75
N LEU A 109 -3.58 6.53 -9.18
CA LEU A 109 -3.20 5.13 -9.27
C LEU A 109 -3.31 4.45 -7.90
N TRP A 110 -2.69 5.06 -6.89
CA TRP A 110 -2.68 4.50 -5.54
C TRP A 110 -4.07 4.54 -4.89
N ASP A 111 -4.77 5.67 -4.92
CA ASP A 111 -6.12 5.83 -4.35
C ASP A 111 -7.10 4.81 -4.99
N SER A 112 -7.01 4.57 -6.30
CA SER A 112 -7.84 3.61 -7.02
C SER A 112 -7.53 2.16 -6.64
N ALA A 113 -6.25 1.80 -6.50
CA ALA A 113 -5.83 0.47 -6.08
C ALA A 113 -6.31 0.16 -4.65
N VAL A 114 -6.14 1.09 -3.71
CA VAL A 114 -6.65 0.97 -2.34
C VAL A 114 -8.17 0.83 -2.32
N ALA A 115 -8.90 1.60 -3.13
CA ALA A 115 -10.35 1.48 -3.22
C ALA A 115 -10.79 0.08 -3.71
N ARG A 116 -10.11 -0.48 -4.72
CA ARG A 116 -10.37 -1.86 -5.19
C ARG A 116 -10.07 -2.89 -4.11
N SER A 117 -8.96 -2.75 -3.39
CA SER A 117 -8.59 -3.64 -2.30
C SER A 117 -9.62 -3.62 -1.16
N ARG A 118 -10.08 -2.44 -0.78
CA ARG A 118 -11.15 -2.30 0.23
C ARG A 118 -12.47 -2.93 -0.23
N ALA A 119 -12.83 -2.79 -1.50
CA ALA A 119 -14.00 -3.45 -2.07
C ALA A 119 -13.87 -4.99 -2.04
N ALA A 120 -12.68 -5.52 -2.28
CA ALA A 120 -12.39 -6.94 -2.22
C ALA A 120 -12.59 -7.55 -0.82
N VAL A 121 -12.44 -6.77 0.27
CA VAL A 121 -12.61 -7.27 1.64
C VAL A 121 -14.02 -7.81 1.89
N ALA A 122 -15.06 -7.22 1.28
CA ALA A 122 -16.43 -7.72 1.39
C ALA A 122 -16.54 -9.14 0.80
N GLU A 123 -16.03 -9.34 -0.41
CA GLU A 123 -16.01 -10.64 -1.07
C GLU A 123 -15.18 -11.69 -0.30
N ILE A 124 -14.03 -11.28 0.21
CA ILE A 124 -13.18 -12.13 1.08
C ILE A 124 -13.97 -12.58 2.30
N THR A 125 -14.70 -11.68 2.94
CA THR A 125 -15.52 -11.99 4.13
C THR A 125 -16.59 -13.03 3.81
N GLU A 126 -17.29 -12.88 2.69
CA GLU A 126 -18.30 -13.83 2.22
C GLU A 126 -17.73 -15.21 1.88
N ARG A 127 -16.48 -15.28 1.42
CA ARG A 127 -15.77 -16.53 1.10
C ARG A 127 -15.19 -17.26 2.32
N GLY A 128 -15.33 -16.71 3.53
CA GLY A 128 -14.81 -17.31 4.79
C GLY A 128 -13.68 -16.51 5.46
N GLY A 129 -13.45 -15.27 5.02
CA GLY A 129 -12.55 -14.32 5.66
C GLY A 129 -11.07 -14.71 5.55
N LEU A 130 -10.30 -14.32 6.55
CA LEU A 130 -8.84 -14.50 6.59
C LEU A 130 -8.38 -15.97 6.50
N SER A 131 -9.24 -16.92 6.85
CA SER A 131 -8.92 -18.36 6.82
C SER A 131 -9.18 -19.00 5.46
N SER A 132 -9.88 -18.33 4.55
CA SER A 132 -10.14 -18.84 3.20
C SER A 132 -8.85 -18.98 2.39
N ALA A 133 -8.87 -19.87 1.41
CA ALA A 133 -7.76 -20.01 0.46
C ALA A 133 -7.74 -18.79 -0.48
N ALA A 134 -6.54 -18.26 -0.69
CA ALA A 134 -6.25 -17.37 -1.80
C ALA A 134 -6.27 -18.13 -3.13
N ALA A 135 -6.34 -17.41 -4.24
CA ALA A 135 -6.31 -18.04 -5.57
C ALA A 135 -4.95 -18.63 -5.93
N ILE A 136 -3.87 -18.16 -5.31
CA ILE A 136 -2.54 -18.72 -5.50
C ILE A 136 -2.29 -19.92 -4.58
N SER A 137 -1.36 -20.78 -5.02
CA SER A 137 -0.85 -21.92 -4.25
C SER A 137 0.67 -21.90 -4.21
N LEU A 138 1.25 -22.63 -3.25
CA LEU A 138 2.68 -22.90 -3.22
C LEU A 138 3.10 -23.82 -4.39
N PRO A 139 4.40 -23.91 -4.73
CA PRO A 139 4.89 -24.76 -5.81
C PRO A 139 4.52 -26.25 -5.67
N ASP A 140 4.29 -26.74 -4.45
CA ASP A 140 3.84 -28.09 -4.17
C ASP A 140 2.30 -28.26 -4.25
N GLY A 141 1.57 -27.22 -4.63
CA GLY A 141 0.10 -27.21 -4.70
C GLY A 141 -0.60 -26.91 -3.38
N SER A 142 0.12 -26.71 -2.28
CA SER A 142 -0.47 -26.40 -0.99
C SER A 142 -1.16 -25.03 -1.03
N PRO A 143 -2.37 -24.87 -0.43
CA PRO A 143 -3.09 -23.61 -0.44
C PRO A 143 -2.40 -22.56 0.44
N VAL A 144 -2.45 -21.33 -0.02
CA VAL A 144 -2.10 -20.15 0.78
C VAL A 144 -3.39 -19.51 1.30
N ASN A 145 -3.44 -19.08 2.54
CA ASN A 145 -4.63 -18.40 3.05
C ASN A 145 -4.54 -16.87 2.89
N VAL A 146 -5.70 -16.24 2.87
CA VAL A 146 -5.83 -14.79 2.73
C VAL A 146 -5.06 -14.04 3.83
N ARG A 147 -5.08 -14.55 5.07
CA ARG A 147 -4.32 -13.96 6.20
C ARG A 147 -2.86 -13.75 5.85
N ARG A 148 -2.22 -14.77 5.26
CA ARG A 148 -0.80 -14.67 4.89
C ARG A 148 -0.58 -13.56 3.85
N MET A 149 -1.43 -13.46 2.85
CA MET A 149 -1.32 -12.43 1.82
C MET A 149 -1.48 -11.00 2.38
N VAL A 150 -2.45 -10.81 3.28
CA VAL A 150 -2.67 -9.50 3.91
C VAL A 150 -1.53 -9.16 4.87
N MET A 151 -0.98 -10.13 5.61
CA MET A 151 0.19 -9.91 6.46
C MET A 151 1.42 -9.49 5.65
N ASP A 152 1.66 -10.15 4.50
CA ASP A 152 2.76 -9.78 3.61
C ASP A 152 2.61 -8.34 3.11
N LEU A 153 1.40 -7.92 2.79
CA LEU A 153 1.15 -6.55 2.37
C LEU A 153 1.32 -5.54 3.51
N VAL A 154 0.93 -5.88 4.75
CA VAL A 154 1.20 -5.03 5.94
C VAL A 154 2.71 -4.90 6.17
N GLU A 155 3.48 -5.99 6.02
CA GLU A 155 4.94 -5.96 6.13
C GLU A 155 5.56 -5.05 5.05
N GLU A 156 5.09 -5.17 3.81
CA GLU A 156 5.54 -4.36 2.68
C GLU A 156 5.27 -2.87 2.90
N TYR A 157 4.05 -2.54 3.32
CA TYR A 157 3.71 -1.18 3.72
C TYR A 157 4.58 -0.67 4.88
N GLY A 158 4.78 -1.47 5.93
CA GLY A 158 5.60 -1.07 7.07
C GLY A 158 7.04 -0.74 6.67
N ARG A 159 7.63 -1.56 5.77
CA ARG A 159 8.95 -1.31 5.19
C ARG A 159 8.98 0.01 4.43
N HIS A 160 8.02 0.22 3.53
CA HIS A 160 7.99 1.39 2.67
C HIS A 160 7.51 2.66 3.37
N THR A 161 6.72 2.56 4.43
CA THR A 161 6.40 3.68 5.32
C THR A 161 7.67 4.24 5.98
N GLY A 162 8.55 3.36 6.49
CA GLY A 162 9.84 3.77 7.02
C GLY A 162 10.76 4.44 5.97
N HIS A 163 10.72 3.98 4.72
CA HIS A 163 11.41 4.68 3.62
C HIS A 163 10.79 6.06 3.36
N ALA A 164 9.46 6.15 3.34
CA ALA A 164 8.74 7.41 3.14
C ALA A 164 9.02 8.42 4.25
N ASP A 165 9.21 7.98 5.50
CA ASP A 165 9.61 8.83 6.60
C ASP A 165 10.91 9.59 6.31
N ILE A 166 11.96 8.83 5.95
CA ILE A 166 13.29 9.39 5.66
C ILE A 166 13.26 10.29 4.42
N LEU A 167 12.57 9.85 3.36
CA LEU A 167 12.45 10.63 2.12
C LEU A 167 11.71 11.93 2.37
N ARG A 168 10.59 11.90 3.10
CA ARG A 168 9.79 13.09 3.39
C ARG A 168 10.53 14.08 4.27
N GLU A 169 11.22 13.61 5.29
CA GLU A 169 12.05 14.47 6.14
C GLU A 169 13.15 15.18 5.32
N ALA A 170 13.75 14.47 4.35
CA ALA A 170 14.76 15.05 3.46
C ALA A 170 14.19 16.10 2.48
N VAL A 171 12.92 15.96 2.06
CA VAL A 171 12.28 16.90 1.12
C VAL A 171 11.92 18.21 1.79
N ASP A 172 11.22 18.17 2.91
CA ASP A 172 10.65 19.38 3.54
C ASP A 172 10.64 19.39 5.07
N GLY A 173 11.28 18.39 5.71
CA GLY A 173 11.37 18.28 7.15
C GLY A 173 10.10 17.74 7.83
N ARG A 174 9.12 17.22 7.11
CA ARG A 174 7.91 16.62 7.70
C ARG A 174 8.24 15.33 8.42
N VAL A 175 8.13 15.34 9.74
CA VAL A 175 8.30 14.22 10.66
C VAL A 175 6.97 13.80 11.29
N GLY A 176 6.95 12.67 11.98
CA GLY A 176 5.77 12.14 12.68
C GLY A 176 5.40 10.76 12.15
N GLU A 177 4.77 9.96 12.99
CA GLU A 177 4.39 8.58 12.70
C GLU A 177 3.07 8.51 11.92
N ASP A 178 2.12 9.39 12.25
CA ASP A 178 0.80 9.46 11.63
C ASP A 178 0.42 10.91 11.30
N PRO A 179 -0.60 11.14 10.47
CA PRO A 179 -1.13 12.49 10.25
C PRO A 179 -1.52 13.16 11.55
N PRO A 180 -1.35 14.49 11.68
CA PRO A 180 -1.80 15.21 12.86
C PRO A 180 -3.28 14.98 13.13
N TRP A 181 -3.61 14.60 14.35
CA TRP A 181 -4.98 14.45 14.81
C TRP A 181 -5.26 15.45 15.95
N PRO A 182 -6.33 16.26 15.87
CA PRO A 182 -6.65 17.18 16.94
C PRO A 182 -7.01 16.42 18.20
N VAL A 183 -6.18 16.53 19.23
CA VAL A 183 -6.51 16.05 20.57
C VAL A 183 -7.42 17.13 21.17
N SER A 184 -8.67 16.79 21.47
CA SER A 184 -9.54 17.69 22.25
C SER A 184 -8.95 17.84 23.65
N ASP A 185 -8.66 19.10 24.03
CA ASP A 185 -8.23 19.49 25.38
C ASP A 185 -9.25 19.09 26.45
#